data_234fd2bf97b78ae3c988d57e29a1c185
#
_entry.id   234fd2bf97b78ae3c988d57e29a1c185
#
_cell.length_a   1.000
_cell.length_b   1.000
_cell.length_c   1.000
_cell.angle_alpha   90.00
_cell.angle_beta   90.00
_cell.angle_gamma   90.00
#
_symmetry.space_group_name_H-M   'P 1'
#
loop_
_entity.id
_entity.type
_entity.pdbx_description
1 polymer ?
#
loop_
_entity_poly.entity_id
_entity_poly.type
_entity_poly.pdbx_seq_one_letter_code
_entity_poly.pdbx_strand_id
1 'polypeptide(L)'
;MKPTFIASILIFSFIVTCSTSAQQSTEHISGRVTDTNGEPLPGATISIKGEETGAVTSVDGTYTLQLPGIGSYIITASYIGYQTEQKRITTEKGKKVNFSLSEDQFDLGTVVVTGTRTPKLLKDAPIITRVITSDDIKKVNANNVADLLKTELPGIEFSFSMDQQTAINMQGFGGNSVLFLVDGERLAGETLNNVDYERLNLDNVERIEIVKGAASTLYGSSAIGGVINIITRESDDPWNLNLNSRFSEHNDQRYGGTAGFNAGKFNSLTNVQYNNVDTYAVDNPGDFSTVFGSRVWNFKERLIYRPLETLKLTGRAGYYFRERNKPGDTQDRYRGFSGGMKANYTFNIMSNLEVGYTFDQYDKSDYQSLYKNDVRDYSNVQHNVH
;
A
#
# COMPACT_ATOMS: atom_id res chain seq x y z
N MET A 1 37.72 73.21 -33.91
CA MET A 1 36.87 74.20 -34.58
C MET A 1 35.41 73.71 -34.49
N LYS A 2 34.54 74.58 -34.16
CA LYS A 2 33.17 74.62 -33.67
C LYS A 2 32.16 73.60 -34.17
N PRO A 3 31.18 73.26 -33.36
CA PRO A 3 30.09 72.31 -33.60
C PRO A 3 28.91 72.99 -34.27
N THR A 4 28.11 72.28 -35.03
CA THR A 4 26.80 72.68 -35.51
C THR A 4 25.71 71.87 -34.79
N PHE A 5 24.86 72.60 -34.08
CA PHE A 5 23.62 72.19 -33.48
C PHE A 5 22.61 71.80 -34.58
N ILE A 6 21.97 70.66 -34.44
CA ILE A 6 20.71 70.36 -35.08
C ILE A 6 19.71 70.01 -34.00
N ALA A 7 18.73 70.91 -33.81
CA ALA A 7 17.61 70.70 -32.94
C ALA A 7 16.62 69.72 -33.53
N SER A 8 16.40 68.57 -32.86
CA SER A 8 15.37 67.63 -33.19
C SER A 8 14.18 67.83 -32.26
N ILE A 9 13.08 68.22 -32.85
CA ILE A 9 11.76 68.42 -32.22
C ILE A 9 11.21 67.04 -31.93
N LEU A 10 11.15 66.65 -30.64
CA LEU A 10 10.42 65.49 -30.17
C LEU A 10 8.95 65.80 -30.00
N ILE A 11 8.14 65.28 -30.96
CA ILE A 11 6.68 65.25 -30.83
C ILE A 11 6.37 64.13 -29.84
N PHE A 12 5.93 64.51 -28.62
CA PHE A 12 5.47 63.58 -27.60
C PHE A 12 4.03 63.18 -27.92
N SER A 13 3.86 62.08 -28.63
CA SER A 13 2.56 61.47 -28.89
C SER A 13 2.08 60.77 -27.61
N PHE A 14 1.15 61.38 -26.93
CA PHE A 14 0.48 60.83 -25.75
C PHE A 14 -0.52 59.75 -26.20
N ILE A 15 -0.08 58.49 -26.27
CA ILE A 15 -1.00 57.34 -26.48
C ILE A 15 -1.68 57.07 -25.16
N VAL A 16 -2.92 57.52 -25.05
CA VAL A 16 -3.85 57.11 -23.99
C VAL A 16 -4.22 55.67 -24.28
N THR A 17 -3.52 54.71 -23.65
CA THR A 17 -3.97 53.33 -23.61
C THR A 17 -5.17 53.25 -22.66
N CYS A 18 -6.34 53.21 -23.29
CA CYS A 18 -7.57 52.85 -22.59
C CYS A 18 -7.45 51.39 -22.20
N SER A 19 -7.03 51.12 -20.96
CA SER A 19 -7.08 49.80 -20.37
C SER A 19 -8.54 49.41 -20.21
N THR A 20 -9.11 48.72 -21.19
CA THR A 20 -10.37 48.03 -21.02
C THR A 20 -10.11 46.91 -20.00
N SER A 21 -10.41 47.19 -18.73
CA SER A 21 -10.55 46.11 -17.75
C SER A 21 -11.68 45.24 -18.28
N ALA A 22 -11.30 44.07 -18.86
CA ALA A 22 -12.26 43.02 -19.13
C ALA A 22 -12.84 42.63 -17.77
N GLN A 23 -14.08 43.05 -17.53
CA GLN A 23 -14.85 42.67 -16.37
C GLN A 23 -15.08 41.18 -16.50
N GLN A 24 -14.20 40.39 -15.84
CA GLN A 24 -14.32 38.95 -15.77
C GLN A 24 -15.65 38.66 -15.09
N SER A 25 -16.62 38.22 -15.86
CA SER A 25 -17.91 37.81 -15.31
C SER A 25 -17.67 36.59 -14.42
N THR A 26 -17.61 36.83 -13.12
CA THR A 26 -17.52 35.77 -12.15
C THR A 26 -18.86 35.05 -12.08
N GLU A 27 -18.90 33.85 -12.61
CA GLU A 27 -20.08 32.99 -12.49
C GLU A 27 -20.04 32.28 -11.14
N HIS A 28 -21.21 32.16 -10.52
CA HIS A 28 -21.36 31.48 -9.23
C HIS A 28 -22.29 30.28 -9.39
N ILE A 29 -21.94 29.18 -8.77
CA ILE A 29 -22.86 28.07 -8.51
C ILE A 29 -23.18 28.04 -7.03
N SER A 30 -24.40 27.64 -6.70
CA SER A 30 -24.83 27.41 -5.33
C SER A 30 -25.41 26.01 -5.20
N GLY A 31 -25.50 25.51 -3.98
CA GLY A 31 -26.06 24.20 -3.72
C GLY A 31 -26.11 23.91 -2.24
N ARG A 32 -26.47 22.66 -1.95
CA ARG A 32 -26.52 22.13 -0.60
C ARG A 32 -25.82 20.78 -0.58
N VAL A 33 -25.08 20.51 0.48
CA VAL A 33 -24.47 19.20 0.77
C VAL A 33 -25.23 18.60 1.95
N THR A 34 -25.74 17.39 1.74
CA THR A 34 -26.43 16.61 2.76
C THR A 34 -25.85 15.21 2.85
N ASP A 35 -26.18 14.48 3.88
CA ASP A 35 -26.03 13.02 3.92
C ASP A 35 -27.13 12.33 3.10
N THR A 36 -27.11 10.97 3.09
CA THR A 36 -28.14 10.14 2.42
C THR A 36 -29.51 10.22 3.08
N ASN A 37 -29.61 10.69 4.33
CA ASN A 37 -30.86 10.89 5.06
C ASN A 37 -31.44 12.29 4.84
N GLY A 38 -30.68 13.17 4.14
CA GLY A 38 -31.07 14.57 3.89
C GLY A 38 -30.64 15.54 4.97
N GLU A 39 -29.88 15.10 5.99
CA GLU A 39 -29.32 15.96 7.03
C GLU A 39 -28.19 16.83 6.45
N PRO A 40 -28.15 18.14 6.76
CA PRO A 40 -27.11 19.02 6.25
C PRO A 40 -25.72 18.66 6.80
N LEU A 41 -24.70 18.80 5.97
CA LEU A 41 -23.30 18.61 6.34
C LEU A 41 -22.57 19.96 6.42
N PRO A 42 -22.52 20.61 7.60
CA PRO A 42 -21.81 21.87 7.80
C PRO A 42 -20.29 21.63 7.82
N GLY A 43 -19.54 22.51 7.14
CA GLY A 43 -18.09 22.39 7.05
C GLY A 43 -17.60 21.44 5.94
N ALA A 44 -18.49 20.93 5.08
CA ALA A 44 -18.09 20.18 3.90
C ALA A 44 -17.34 21.08 2.91
N THR A 45 -16.27 20.55 2.33
CA THR A 45 -15.41 21.28 1.38
C THR A 45 -15.88 21.02 -0.04
N ILE A 46 -16.09 22.10 -0.80
CA ILE A 46 -16.39 22.06 -2.23
C ILE A 46 -15.20 22.64 -2.99
N SER A 47 -14.66 21.90 -3.94
CA SER A 47 -13.50 22.31 -4.73
C SER A 47 -13.71 22.05 -6.23
N ILE A 48 -12.97 22.77 -7.04
CA ILE A 48 -12.88 22.56 -8.49
C ILE A 48 -11.62 21.75 -8.76
N LYS A 49 -11.76 20.61 -9.45
CA LYS A 49 -10.61 19.74 -9.77
C LYS A 49 -9.61 20.48 -10.66
N GLY A 50 -8.39 20.63 -10.17
CA GLY A 50 -7.29 21.32 -10.90
C GLY A 50 -7.19 22.81 -10.63
N GLU A 51 -8.04 23.39 -9.74
CA GLU A 51 -8.02 24.79 -9.34
C GLU A 51 -7.82 24.90 -7.82
N GLU A 52 -7.24 26.01 -7.37
CA GLU A 52 -7.10 26.31 -5.93
C GLU A 52 -8.37 26.92 -5.31
N THR A 53 -9.41 27.11 -6.12
CA THR A 53 -10.67 27.74 -5.69
C THR A 53 -11.59 26.71 -5.04
N GLY A 54 -12.11 27.04 -3.86
CA GLY A 54 -13.03 26.21 -3.09
C GLY A 54 -14.00 27.03 -2.25
N ALA A 55 -14.98 26.34 -1.69
CA ALA A 55 -15.96 26.87 -0.74
C ALA A 55 -16.19 25.85 0.39
N VAL A 56 -16.70 26.32 1.52
CA VAL A 56 -17.10 25.50 2.66
C VAL A 56 -18.58 25.70 2.91
N THR A 57 -19.29 24.61 3.26
CA THR A 57 -20.72 24.70 3.56
C THR A 57 -21.00 25.39 4.90
N SER A 58 -22.08 26.18 4.93
CA SER A 58 -22.64 26.83 6.13
C SER A 58 -23.35 25.80 7.04
N VAL A 59 -23.87 26.27 8.18
CA VAL A 59 -24.54 25.43 9.19
C VAL A 59 -25.75 24.65 8.63
N ASP A 60 -26.43 25.19 7.62
CA ASP A 60 -27.53 24.54 6.92
C ASP A 60 -27.09 23.69 5.71
N GLY A 61 -25.80 23.48 5.55
CA GLY A 61 -25.23 22.70 4.45
C GLY A 61 -25.17 23.44 3.10
N THR A 62 -25.55 24.72 3.02
CA THR A 62 -25.51 25.48 1.77
C THR A 62 -24.11 26.01 1.47
N TYR A 63 -23.81 26.18 0.18
CA TYR A 63 -22.56 26.76 -0.29
C TYR A 63 -22.77 27.66 -1.52
N THR A 64 -21.80 28.52 -1.75
CA THR A 64 -21.65 29.29 -2.99
C THR A 64 -20.19 29.19 -3.42
N LEU A 65 -19.96 28.70 -4.65
CA LEU A 65 -18.65 28.55 -5.24
C LEU A 65 -18.50 29.47 -6.44
N GLN A 66 -17.44 30.25 -6.45
CA GLN A 66 -17.07 31.10 -7.57
C GLN A 66 -16.33 30.26 -8.62
N LEU A 67 -16.73 30.38 -9.89
CA LEU A 67 -16.10 29.71 -11.01
C LEU A 67 -15.12 30.67 -11.72
N PRO A 68 -13.98 30.15 -12.24
CA PRO A 68 -13.00 30.99 -12.94
C PRO A 68 -13.53 31.65 -14.23
N GLY A 69 -14.62 31.12 -14.81
CA GLY A 69 -15.21 31.61 -16.04
C GLY A 69 -16.27 30.67 -16.62
N ILE A 70 -16.62 30.88 -17.89
CA ILE A 70 -17.53 30.01 -18.64
C ILE A 70 -16.75 28.76 -19.09
N GLY A 71 -17.26 27.56 -18.74
CA GLY A 71 -16.58 26.30 -19.07
C GLY A 71 -17.27 25.05 -18.51
N SER A 72 -16.61 23.93 -18.63
CA SER A 72 -17.02 22.66 -18.02
C SER A 72 -16.04 22.31 -16.89
N TYR A 73 -16.59 22.11 -15.70
CA TYR A 73 -15.81 21.84 -14.49
C TYR A 73 -16.23 20.55 -13.83
N ILE A 74 -15.30 19.92 -13.13
CA ILE A 74 -15.58 18.82 -12.21
C ILE A 74 -15.57 19.42 -10.80
N ILE A 75 -16.71 19.44 -10.17
CA ILE A 75 -16.87 19.89 -8.79
C ILE A 75 -16.80 18.69 -7.88
N THR A 76 -15.99 18.78 -6.85
CA THR A 76 -15.77 17.74 -5.86
C THR A 76 -16.33 18.22 -4.52
N ALA A 77 -17.19 17.42 -3.89
CA ALA A 77 -17.66 17.63 -2.53
C ALA A 77 -17.04 16.57 -1.62
N SER A 78 -16.43 16.99 -0.52
CA SER A 78 -15.79 16.12 0.48
C SER A 78 -16.12 16.56 1.90
N TYR A 79 -16.30 15.60 2.79
CA TYR A 79 -16.51 15.83 4.22
C TYR A 79 -15.88 14.70 5.03
N ILE A 80 -15.35 15.00 6.20
CA ILE A 80 -14.70 13.99 7.06
C ILE A 80 -15.72 12.92 7.46
N GLY A 81 -15.40 11.67 7.20
CA GLY A 81 -16.30 10.53 7.46
C GLY A 81 -17.32 10.25 6.35
N TYR A 82 -17.18 10.89 5.17
CA TYR A 82 -18.07 10.70 4.03
C TYR A 82 -17.30 10.45 2.73
N GLN A 83 -17.89 9.66 1.84
CA GLN A 83 -17.33 9.41 0.51
C GLN A 83 -17.38 10.68 -0.34
N THR A 84 -16.26 10.96 -0.99
CA THR A 84 -16.14 12.12 -1.88
C THR A 84 -16.97 11.90 -3.14
N GLU A 85 -17.88 12.84 -3.44
CA GLU A 85 -18.71 12.84 -4.65
C GLU A 85 -18.18 13.84 -5.68
N GLN A 86 -18.16 13.47 -6.96
CA GLN A 86 -17.75 14.34 -8.06
C GLN A 86 -18.89 14.49 -9.07
N LYS A 87 -19.15 15.76 -9.48
CA LYS A 87 -20.14 16.08 -10.52
C LYS A 87 -19.51 16.93 -11.61
N ARG A 88 -19.71 16.53 -12.86
CA ARG A 88 -19.35 17.37 -14.01
C ARG A 88 -20.48 18.36 -14.27
N ILE A 89 -20.15 19.63 -14.35
CA ILE A 89 -21.09 20.71 -14.65
C ILE A 89 -20.59 21.52 -15.83
N THR A 90 -21.53 22.12 -16.56
CA THR A 90 -21.26 23.20 -17.53
C THR A 90 -21.81 24.48 -16.94
N THR A 91 -21.09 25.59 -17.11
CA THR A 91 -21.45 26.89 -16.55
C THR A 91 -22.78 27.38 -17.15
N GLU A 92 -23.79 27.53 -16.32
CA GLU A 92 -25.06 28.15 -16.62
C GLU A 92 -25.37 29.08 -15.45
N LYS A 93 -25.83 30.30 -15.76
CA LYS A 93 -26.08 31.31 -14.76
C LYS A 93 -27.08 30.81 -13.70
N GLY A 94 -26.71 30.85 -12.42
CA GLY A 94 -27.58 30.49 -11.30
C GLY A 94 -27.84 28.98 -11.13
N LYS A 95 -26.98 28.10 -11.68
CA LYS A 95 -27.12 26.64 -11.56
C LYS A 95 -26.98 26.20 -10.10
N LYS A 96 -27.95 25.41 -9.64
CA LYS A 96 -27.86 24.73 -8.34
C LYS A 96 -27.26 23.34 -8.52
N VAL A 97 -26.25 23.05 -7.71
CA VAL A 97 -25.56 21.73 -7.70
C VAL A 97 -25.58 21.19 -6.27
N ASN A 98 -26.45 20.24 -6.01
CA ASN A 98 -26.54 19.59 -4.70
C ASN A 98 -25.73 18.32 -4.68
N PHE A 99 -25.15 17.99 -3.51
CA PHE A 99 -24.45 16.75 -3.25
C PHE A 99 -25.14 16.00 -2.12
N SER A 100 -25.19 14.66 -2.25
CA SER A 100 -25.68 13.77 -1.20
C SER A 100 -24.60 12.77 -0.89
N LEU A 101 -23.77 13.07 0.12
CA LEU A 101 -22.63 12.23 0.47
C LEU A 101 -23.11 11.03 1.28
N SER A 102 -22.67 9.86 0.89
CA SER A 102 -22.79 8.66 1.73
C SER A 102 -21.72 8.67 2.79
N GLU A 103 -22.05 8.21 4.00
CA GLU A 103 -21.05 7.98 5.03
C GLU A 103 -19.94 7.08 4.48
N ASP A 104 -18.70 7.50 4.71
CA ASP A 104 -17.56 6.67 4.35
C ASP A 104 -17.50 5.51 5.32
N GLN A 105 -18.13 4.41 4.94
CA GLN A 105 -18.14 3.18 5.74
C GLN A 105 -16.76 2.54 5.88
N PHE A 106 -15.72 3.12 5.25
CA PHE A 106 -14.37 2.57 5.31
C PHE A 106 -13.77 2.60 6.72
N ASP A 107 -14.21 3.50 7.60
CA ASP A 107 -13.70 3.55 8.97
C ASP A 107 -14.54 2.73 9.98
N LEU A 108 -15.78 2.40 9.65
CA LEU A 108 -16.69 1.62 10.52
C LEU A 108 -16.88 0.17 10.07
N GLY A 109 -16.48 -0.17 8.85
CA GLY A 109 -16.72 -1.46 8.23
C GLY A 109 -15.50 -2.32 7.95
N THR A 110 -14.29 -1.87 8.30
CA THR A 110 -13.09 -2.69 8.10
C THR A 110 -13.19 -3.97 8.93
N VAL A 111 -13.24 -5.11 8.23
CA VAL A 111 -13.24 -6.43 8.86
C VAL A 111 -11.79 -6.83 9.12
N VAL A 112 -11.49 -7.19 10.37
CA VAL A 112 -10.19 -7.70 10.80
C VAL A 112 -10.31 -9.13 11.31
N VAL A 113 -9.26 -9.90 11.14
CA VAL A 113 -9.23 -11.31 11.56
C VAL A 113 -8.12 -11.60 12.59
N THR A 114 -7.07 -10.78 12.61
CA THR A 114 -5.86 -11.07 13.41
C THR A 114 -6.11 -11.02 14.90
N GLY A 115 -6.91 -10.07 15.37
CA GLY A 115 -7.20 -9.91 16.80
C GLY A 115 -8.09 -10.99 17.41
N THR A 116 -8.77 -11.81 16.60
CA THR A 116 -9.78 -12.77 17.08
C THR A 116 -9.73 -14.13 16.38
N ARG A 117 -8.91 -14.30 15.35
CA ARG A 117 -8.92 -15.44 14.41
C ARG A 117 -10.26 -15.66 13.69
N THR A 118 -11.21 -14.77 13.86
CA THR A 118 -12.51 -14.76 13.20
C THR A 118 -12.80 -13.39 12.66
N PRO A 119 -13.47 -13.26 11.50
CA PRO A 119 -13.81 -11.95 10.94
C PRO A 119 -14.68 -11.14 11.91
N LYS A 120 -14.22 -9.95 12.27
CA LYS A 120 -14.96 -8.97 13.07
C LYS A 120 -14.75 -7.57 12.55
N LEU A 121 -15.72 -6.70 12.76
CA LEU A 121 -15.53 -5.28 12.48
C LEU A 121 -14.42 -4.74 13.38
N LEU A 122 -13.58 -3.88 12.85
CA LEU A 122 -12.44 -3.28 13.58
C LEU A 122 -12.88 -2.62 14.89
N LYS A 123 -14.03 -1.93 14.88
CA LYS A 123 -14.62 -1.30 16.09
C LYS A 123 -15.04 -2.28 17.17
N ASP A 124 -15.34 -3.52 16.79
CA ASP A 124 -15.81 -4.59 17.69
C ASP A 124 -14.67 -5.56 18.07
N ALA A 125 -13.46 -5.30 17.57
CA ALA A 125 -12.30 -6.12 17.88
C ALA A 125 -11.88 -5.91 19.35
N PRO A 126 -11.77 -6.98 20.16
CA PRO A 126 -11.43 -6.86 21.58
C PRO A 126 -9.97 -6.47 21.82
N ILE A 127 -9.14 -6.56 20.81
CA ILE A 127 -7.71 -6.22 20.84
C ILE A 127 -7.46 -5.08 19.86
N ILE A 128 -6.71 -4.07 20.30
CA ILE A 128 -6.36 -2.92 19.47
C ILE A 128 -5.60 -3.41 18.24
N THR A 129 -6.25 -3.34 17.10
CA THR A 129 -5.71 -3.73 15.81
C THR A 129 -5.56 -2.48 14.93
N ARG A 130 -4.34 -2.21 14.44
CA ARG A 130 -4.11 -1.21 13.41
C ARG A 130 -4.22 -1.87 12.05
N VAL A 131 -4.85 -1.20 11.12
CA VAL A 131 -4.95 -1.63 9.72
C VAL A 131 -4.23 -0.63 8.84
N ILE A 132 -3.38 -1.12 7.94
CA ILE A 132 -2.78 -0.37 6.84
C ILE A 132 -3.44 -0.88 5.57
N THR A 133 -4.18 -0.03 4.89
CA THR A 133 -4.94 -0.40 3.69
C THR A 133 -4.07 -0.41 2.44
N SER A 134 -4.57 -1.01 1.34
CA SER A 134 -3.89 -0.96 0.04
C SER A 134 -3.67 0.46 -0.47
N ASP A 135 -4.54 1.40 -0.12
CA ASP A 135 -4.41 2.80 -0.50
C ASP A 135 -3.33 3.53 0.31
N ASP A 136 -3.17 3.20 1.59
CA ASP A 136 -2.07 3.70 2.41
C ASP A 136 -0.73 3.16 1.89
N ILE A 137 -0.67 1.87 1.53
CA ILE A 137 0.52 1.26 0.91
C ILE A 137 0.94 2.00 -0.36
N LYS A 138 -0.02 2.32 -1.24
CA LYS A 138 0.26 3.07 -2.48
C LYS A 138 0.76 4.49 -2.22
N LYS A 139 0.21 5.19 -1.21
CA LYS A 139 0.62 6.56 -0.85
C LYS A 139 2.07 6.64 -0.35
N VAL A 140 2.49 5.65 0.43
CA VAL A 140 3.86 5.58 0.98
C VAL A 140 4.89 5.24 -0.09
N ASN A 141 4.49 4.55 -1.18
CA ASN A 141 5.40 4.07 -2.23
C ASN A 141 6.62 3.29 -1.67
N ALA A 142 6.36 2.46 -0.66
CA ALA A 142 7.39 1.68 0.02
C ALA A 142 7.97 0.59 -0.90
N ASN A 143 9.23 0.23 -0.67
CA ASN A 143 9.92 -0.80 -1.46
C ASN A 143 9.53 -2.21 -1.03
N ASN A 144 9.33 -2.41 0.27
CA ASN A 144 8.97 -3.67 0.88
C ASN A 144 8.19 -3.42 2.18
N VAL A 145 7.77 -4.49 2.83
CA VAL A 145 7.00 -4.41 4.08
C VAL A 145 7.78 -3.69 5.19
N ALA A 146 9.11 -3.85 5.26
CA ALA A 146 9.90 -3.19 6.29
C ALA A 146 9.88 -1.66 6.14
N ASP A 147 10.03 -1.15 4.91
CA ASP A 147 9.98 0.29 4.64
C ASP A 147 8.59 0.87 4.93
N LEU A 148 7.54 0.14 4.58
CA LEU A 148 6.17 0.52 4.91
C LEU A 148 5.94 0.62 6.41
N LEU A 149 6.37 -0.40 7.16
CA LEU A 149 6.19 -0.46 8.60
C LEU A 149 6.98 0.64 9.33
N LYS A 150 8.17 1.02 8.86
CA LYS A 150 8.94 2.16 9.40
C LYS A 150 8.16 3.46 9.31
N THR A 151 7.46 3.67 8.20
CA THR A 151 6.72 4.91 7.95
C THR A 151 5.38 4.92 8.69
N GLU A 152 4.68 3.80 8.70
CA GLU A 152 3.30 3.71 9.15
C GLU A 152 3.15 3.34 10.63
N LEU A 153 4.19 2.79 11.28
CA LEU A 153 4.09 2.29 12.65
C LEU A 153 5.08 2.96 13.59
N PRO A 154 4.66 3.99 14.32
CA PRO A 154 5.44 4.52 15.43
C PRO A 154 5.74 3.44 16.48
N GLY A 155 7.02 3.35 16.91
CA GLY A 155 7.47 2.38 17.90
C GLY A 155 7.91 1.03 17.32
N ILE A 156 8.05 0.94 16.01
CA ILE A 156 8.83 -0.10 15.35
C ILE A 156 10.21 0.45 15.00
N GLU A 157 11.23 -0.29 15.38
CA GLU A 157 12.60 -0.02 15.01
C GLU A 157 13.13 -1.13 14.12
N PHE A 158 13.90 -0.77 13.11
CA PHE A 158 14.62 -1.70 12.26
C PHE A 158 16.11 -1.45 12.44
N SER A 159 16.83 -2.48 12.83
CA SER A 159 18.28 -2.49 12.87
C SER A 159 18.83 -3.38 11.77
N PHE A 160 20.04 -3.09 11.34
CA PHE A 160 20.74 -3.89 10.35
C PHE A 160 21.93 -4.55 11.04
N SER A 161 22.07 -5.85 10.88
CA SER A 161 23.26 -6.56 11.31
C SER A 161 24.44 -6.29 10.37
N MET A 162 25.66 -6.69 10.78
CA MET A 162 26.86 -6.53 9.95
C MET A 162 26.77 -7.26 8.59
N ASP A 163 25.98 -8.29 8.50
CA ASP A 163 25.67 -9.01 7.26
C ASP A 163 24.45 -8.43 6.52
N GLN A 164 24.02 -7.21 6.88
CA GLN A 164 22.90 -6.46 6.28
C GLN A 164 21.54 -7.19 6.37
N GLN A 165 21.39 -8.09 7.34
CA GLN A 165 20.07 -8.62 7.66
C GLN A 165 19.28 -7.61 8.48
N THR A 166 18.04 -7.43 8.09
CA THR A 166 17.12 -6.53 8.78
C THR A 166 16.50 -7.24 9.97
N ALA A 167 16.67 -6.68 11.17
CA ALA A 167 16.00 -7.13 12.37
C ALA A 167 14.94 -6.11 12.79
N ILE A 168 13.78 -6.61 13.23
CA ILE A 168 12.69 -5.81 13.77
C ILE A 168 12.75 -5.77 15.29
N ASN A 169 12.42 -4.61 15.86
CA ASN A 169 12.12 -4.43 17.26
C ASN A 169 10.78 -3.71 17.39
N MET A 170 9.80 -4.31 18.03
CA MET A 170 8.50 -3.73 18.29
C MET A 170 8.28 -3.64 19.78
N GLN A 171 8.22 -2.41 20.32
CA GLN A 171 8.04 -2.14 21.76
C GLN A 171 9.06 -2.84 22.67
N GLY A 172 10.32 -2.95 22.23
CA GLY A 172 11.39 -3.63 22.97
C GLY A 172 11.47 -5.14 22.75
N PHE A 173 10.57 -5.71 21.94
CA PHE A 173 10.58 -7.14 21.59
C PHE A 173 11.18 -7.34 20.19
N GLY A 174 12.26 -8.11 20.12
CA GLY A 174 12.94 -8.44 18.86
C GLY A 174 12.28 -9.57 18.07
N GLY A 175 12.91 -9.92 16.95
CA GLY A 175 12.39 -10.78 15.88
C GLY A 175 11.59 -12.02 16.28
N ASN A 176 12.06 -12.84 17.24
CA ASN A 176 11.33 -14.05 17.68
C ASN A 176 10.01 -13.78 18.39
N SER A 177 9.80 -12.55 18.86
CA SER A 177 8.64 -12.18 19.64
C SER A 177 7.60 -11.42 18.83
N VAL A 178 7.89 -11.12 17.56
CA VAL A 178 6.98 -10.49 16.60
C VAL A 178 6.64 -11.50 15.52
N LEU A 179 5.41 -11.94 15.50
CA LEU A 179 4.95 -12.97 14.57
C LEU A 179 4.50 -12.37 13.24
N PHE A 180 5.08 -12.84 12.14
CA PHE A 180 4.63 -12.52 10.79
C PHE A 180 3.75 -13.63 10.22
N LEU A 181 2.59 -13.22 9.71
CA LEU A 181 1.63 -14.10 9.05
C LEU A 181 1.34 -13.61 7.63
N VAL A 182 1.03 -14.53 6.73
CA VAL A 182 0.43 -14.26 5.43
C VAL A 182 -0.90 -15.00 5.35
N ASP A 183 -2.01 -14.27 5.29
CA ASP A 183 -3.38 -14.80 5.35
C ASP A 183 -3.63 -15.71 6.58
N GLY A 184 -3.06 -15.34 7.72
CA GLY A 184 -3.19 -16.08 8.96
C GLY A 184 -2.19 -17.22 9.16
N GLU A 185 -1.38 -17.54 8.14
CA GLU A 185 -0.39 -18.61 8.21
C GLU A 185 1.00 -18.09 8.55
N ARG A 186 1.67 -18.75 9.48
CA ARG A 186 3.02 -18.37 9.90
C ARG A 186 4.01 -18.50 8.75
N LEU A 187 4.85 -17.49 8.59
CA LEU A 187 5.95 -17.49 7.63
C LEU A 187 7.17 -18.21 8.21
N ALA A 188 7.69 -19.20 7.50
CA ALA A 188 8.96 -19.86 7.84
C ALA A 188 10.17 -19.03 7.36
N GLY A 189 11.34 -19.41 7.76
CA GLY A 189 12.60 -18.83 7.27
C GLY A 189 13.17 -17.74 8.18
N GLU A 190 12.91 -17.86 9.46
CA GLU A 190 13.54 -17.03 10.48
C GLU A 190 15.01 -17.49 10.63
N THR A 191 15.91 -16.86 9.90
CA THR A 191 17.35 -17.00 10.12
C THR A 191 17.77 -16.07 11.26
N LEU A 192 18.44 -16.60 12.28
CA LEU A 192 18.88 -15.83 13.44
C LEU A 192 17.73 -15.00 14.08
N ASN A 193 16.52 -15.57 14.10
CA ASN A 193 15.33 -14.96 14.66
C ASN A 193 14.72 -13.79 13.85
N ASN A 194 15.07 -13.65 12.57
CA ASN A 194 14.56 -12.61 11.70
C ASN A 194 13.86 -13.20 10.48
N VAL A 195 12.76 -12.58 10.10
CA VAL A 195 12.07 -12.86 8.84
C VAL A 195 12.81 -12.20 7.68
N ASP A 196 12.92 -12.86 6.56
CA ASP A 196 13.42 -12.25 5.34
C ASP A 196 12.33 -11.37 4.70
N TYR A 197 12.40 -10.06 4.93
CA TYR A 197 11.39 -9.09 4.46
C TYR A 197 11.34 -8.95 2.95
N GLU A 198 12.37 -9.36 2.21
CA GLU A 198 12.37 -9.36 0.75
C GLU A 198 11.42 -10.41 0.16
N ARG A 199 10.99 -11.39 0.97
CA ARG A 199 9.93 -12.35 0.59
C ARG A 199 8.54 -11.71 0.60
N LEU A 200 8.39 -10.58 1.29
CA LEU A 200 7.12 -9.91 1.54
C LEU A 200 6.96 -8.73 0.58
N ASN A 201 6.48 -9.01 -0.62
CA ASN A 201 6.15 -7.94 -1.56
C ASN A 201 4.79 -7.32 -1.23
N LEU A 202 4.59 -6.07 -1.66
CA LEU A 202 3.39 -5.28 -1.40
C LEU A 202 2.37 -5.31 -2.55
N ASP A 203 2.72 -5.89 -3.71
CA ASP A 203 1.93 -5.76 -4.94
C ASP A 203 0.56 -6.44 -4.89
N ASN A 204 0.45 -7.53 -4.12
CA ASN A 204 -0.78 -8.30 -3.96
C ASN A 204 -1.43 -8.16 -2.58
N VAL A 205 -1.01 -7.16 -1.81
CA VAL A 205 -1.54 -6.92 -0.46
C VAL A 205 -2.85 -6.14 -0.53
N GLU A 206 -3.86 -6.64 0.13
CA GLU A 206 -5.13 -5.95 0.36
C GLU A 206 -5.01 -5.01 1.55
N ARG A 207 -4.51 -5.53 2.67
CA ARG A 207 -4.24 -4.79 3.89
C ARG A 207 -3.24 -5.50 4.77
N ILE A 208 -2.67 -4.78 5.73
CA ILE A 208 -1.83 -5.35 6.79
C ILE A 208 -2.52 -5.07 8.13
N GLU A 209 -2.79 -6.13 8.87
CA GLU A 209 -3.36 -6.05 10.22
C GLU A 209 -2.27 -6.21 11.27
N ILE A 210 -2.19 -5.28 12.21
CA ILE A 210 -1.16 -5.26 13.22
C ILE A 210 -1.80 -5.23 14.60
N VAL A 211 -1.51 -6.28 15.36
CA VAL A 211 -1.87 -6.38 16.78
C VAL A 211 -0.64 -6.07 17.60
N LYS A 212 -0.69 -5.00 18.40
CA LYS A 212 0.40 -4.60 19.31
C LYS A 212 0.24 -5.25 20.66
N GLY A 213 1.37 -5.67 21.24
CA GLY A 213 1.37 -6.31 22.57
C GLY A 213 1.08 -7.80 22.54
N ALA A 214 0.84 -8.37 23.70
CA ALA A 214 0.76 -9.82 23.89
C ALA A 214 -0.46 -10.44 23.19
N ALA A 215 -0.27 -10.98 22.00
CA ALA A 215 -1.24 -11.83 21.30
C ALA A 215 -0.94 -13.34 21.51
N SER A 216 -0.11 -13.66 22.51
CA SER A 216 0.35 -15.03 22.80
C SER A 216 -0.79 -16.01 23.14
N THR A 217 -1.91 -15.52 23.64
CA THR A 217 -3.10 -16.34 23.89
C THR A 217 -3.72 -16.94 22.63
N LEU A 218 -3.55 -16.28 21.50
CA LEU A 218 -4.08 -16.71 20.20
C LEU A 218 -3.03 -17.37 19.31
N TYR A 219 -1.77 -16.95 19.42
CA TYR A 219 -0.70 -17.28 18.47
C TYR A 219 0.53 -17.91 19.12
N GLY A 220 0.52 -18.12 20.43
CA GLY A 220 1.65 -18.73 21.17
C GLY A 220 2.75 -17.74 21.51
N SER A 221 3.86 -18.27 22.04
CA SER A 221 4.98 -17.48 22.59
C SER A 221 5.70 -16.57 21.58
N SER A 222 5.62 -16.88 20.30
CA SER A 222 6.21 -16.04 19.25
C SER A 222 5.48 -14.71 19.00
N ALA A 223 4.34 -14.47 19.65
CA ALA A 223 3.51 -13.28 19.48
C ALA A 223 3.46 -12.39 20.75
N ILE A 224 4.52 -12.41 21.56
CA ILE A 224 4.60 -11.59 22.79
C ILE A 224 4.71 -10.10 22.45
N GLY A 225 5.52 -9.75 21.46
CA GLY A 225 5.69 -8.38 20.97
C GLY A 225 4.54 -7.91 20.09
N GLY A 226 3.86 -8.85 19.45
CA GLY A 226 2.70 -8.58 18.58
C GLY A 226 2.63 -9.49 17.37
N VAL A 227 1.62 -9.23 16.52
CA VAL A 227 1.38 -9.98 15.28
C VAL A 227 1.23 -8.99 14.13
N ILE A 228 1.89 -9.28 13.02
CA ILE A 228 1.75 -8.57 11.76
C ILE A 228 1.23 -9.57 10.72
N ASN A 229 -0.01 -9.39 10.29
CA ASN A 229 -0.67 -10.29 9.35
C ASN A 229 -0.91 -9.57 8.03
N ILE A 230 -0.32 -10.09 6.97
CA ILE A 230 -0.45 -9.58 5.61
C ILE A 230 -1.60 -10.32 4.95
N ILE A 231 -2.67 -9.60 4.65
CA ILE A 231 -3.85 -10.15 3.96
C ILE A 231 -3.69 -9.90 2.47
N THR A 232 -3.72 -10.97 1.69
CA THR A 232 -3.59 -10.88 0.23
C THR A 232 -4.93 -10.63 -0.44
N ARG A 233 -4.90 -9.89 -1.54
CA ARG A 233 -6.06 -9.51 -2.34
C ARG A 233 -6.67 -10.71 -3.08
N GLU A 234 -7.97 -10.67 -3.31
CA GLU A 234 -8.66 -11.44 -4.33
C GLU A 234 -8.84 -10.58 -5.59
N SER A 235 -9.05 -11.18 -6.75
CA SER A 235 -9.36 -10.43 -7.97
C SER A 235 -10.85 -10.10 -7.99
N ASP A 236 -11.19 -8.82 -8.01
CA ASP A 236 -12.59 -8.37 -8.07
C ASP A 236 -13.10 -8.31 -9.51
N ASP A 237 -12.22 -7.96 -10.45
CA ASP A 237 -12.53 -7.84 -11.86
C ASP A 237 -12.52 -9.20 -12.57
N PRO A 238 -13.28 -9.38 -13.66
CA PRO A 238 -13.26 -10.59 -14.49
C PRO A 238 -11.85 -10.93 -14.97
N TRP A 239 -11.05 -9.93 -15.28
CA TRP A 239 -9.61 -10.02 -15.48
C TRP A 239 -8.95 -8.68 -15.16
N ASN A 240 -7.77 -8.71 -14.63
CA ASN A 240 -6.91 -7.54 -14.49
C ASN A 240 -5.46 -7.90 -14.74
N LEU A 241 -4.70 -6.95 -15.26
CA LEU A 241 -3.27 -7.05 -15.44
C LEU A 241 -2.65 -5.72 -14.98
N ASN A 242 -1.78 -5.80 -14.00
CA ASN A 242 -1.00 -4.66 -13.54
C ASN A 242 0.48 -4.97 -13.77
N LEU A 243 1.17 -4.08 -14.47
CA LEU A 243 2.60 -4.14 -14.68
C LEU A 243 3.22 -2.88 -14.10
N ASN A 244 4.23 -3.05 -13.29
CA ASN A 244 4.97 -1.94 -12.72
C ASN A 244 6.48 -2.11 -12.97
N SER A 245 7.17 -0.99 -13.13
CA SER A 245 8.62 -0.97 -13.20
C SER A 245 9.14 0.26 -12.48
N ARG A 246 10.26 0.10 -11.80
CA ARG A 246 10.95 1.17 -11.09
C ARG A 246 12.43 1.08 -11.38
N PHE A 247 13.03 2.23 -11.61
CA PHE A 247 14.46 2.38 -11.82
C PHE A 247 14.99 3.44 -10.85
N SER A 248 16.10 3.17 -10.22
CA SER A 248 16.77 4.09 -9.32
C SER A 248 18.29 4.05 -9.54
N GLU A 249 19.03 4.78 -8.74
CA GLU A 249 20.48 4.79 -8.75
C GLU A 249 21.05 3.40 -8.47
N HIS A 250 22.33 3.18 -8.80
CA HIS A 250 23.05 1.92 -8.58
C HIS A 250 22.42 0.71 -9.28
N ASN A 251 21.82 0.95 -10.47
CA ASN A 251 21.15 -0.09 -11.25
C ASN A 251 20.05 -0.82 -10.45
N ASP A 252 19.43 -0.09 -9.49
CA ASP A 252 18.26 -0.63 -8.78
C ASP A 252 17.07 -0.69 -9.74
N GLN A 253 16.74 -1.89 -10.15
CA GLN A 253 15.69 -2.21 -11.10
C GLN A 253 14.66 -3.10 -10.43
N ARG A 254 13.40 -2.72 -10.52
CA ARG A 254 12.29 -3.52 -10.06
C ARG A 254 11.28 -3.68 -11.18
N TYR A 255 10.85 -4.90 -11.41
CA TYR A 255 9.77 -5.26 -12.33
C TYR A 255 8.76 -6.09 -11.58
N GLY A 256 7.51 -5.68 -11.63
CA GLY A 256 6.39 -6.37 -11.00
C GLY A 256 5.28 -6.64 -12.02
N GLY A 257 4.62 -7.77 -11.87
CA GLY A 257 3.44 -8.12 -12.63
C GLY A 257 2.42 -8.82 -11.73
N THR A 258 1.18 -8.37 -11.78
CA THR A 258 0.05 -9.03 -11.12
C THR A 258 -1.03 -9.28 -12.15
N ALA A 259 -1.42 -10.54 -12.33
CA ALA A 259 -2.51 -10.96 -13.19
C ALA A 259 -3.62 -11.58 -12.34
N GLY A 260 -4.82 -11.02 -12.44
CA GLY A 260 -6.01 -11.49 -11.75
C GLY A 260 -7.07 -12.00 -12.72
N PHE A 261 -7.78 -13.03 -12.32
CA PHE A 261 -8.90 -13.60 -13.06
C PHE A 261 -10.03 -13.97 -12.09
N ASN A 262 -11.25 -13.55 -12.41
CA ASN A 262 -12.45 -13.88 -11.64
C ASN A 262 -13.59 -14.31 -12.57
N ALA A 263 -13.96 -15.58 -12.49
CA ALA A 263 -15.09 -16.16 -13.21
C ALA A 263 -16.17 -16.66 -12.21
N GLY A 264 -16.58 -15.78 -11.32
CA GLY A 264 -17.59 -16.07 -10.30
C GLY A 264 -17.14 -17.11 -9.27
N LYS A 265 -17.27 -18.39 -9.58
CA LYS A 265 -16.86 -19.48 -8.69
C LYS A 265 -15.35 -19.68 -8.61
N PHE A 266 -14.60 -19.22 -9.60
CA PHE A 266 -13.16 -19.37 -9.69
C PHE A 266 -12.46 -18.02 -9.69
N ASN A 267 -11.46 -17.88 -8.83
CA ASN A 267 -10.63 -16.68 -8.71
C ASN A 267 -9.16 -17.10 -8.70
N SER A 268 -8.33 -16.42 -9.46
CA SER A 268 -6.89 -16.61 -9.52
C SER A 268 -6.18 -15.28 -9.42
N LEU A 269 -5.11 -15.24 -8.67
CA LEU A 269 -4.22 -14.09 -8.57
C LEU A 269 -2.77 -14.55 -8.62
N THR A 270 -2.12 -14.26 -9.73
CA THR A 270 -0.69 -14.52 -9.97
C THR A 270 0.09 -13.23 -9.75
N ASN A 271 1.18 -13.32 -9.01
CA ASN A 271 2.12 -12.21 -8.82
C ASN A 271 3.54 -12.67 -9.12
N VAL A 272 4.26 -11.88 -9.92
CA VAL A 272 5.68 -12.10 -10.26
C VAL A 272 6.44 -10.81 -9.99
N GLN A 273 7.57 -10.90 -9.32
CA GLN A 273 8.45 -9.77 -9.07
C GLN A 273 9.91 -10.15 -9.30
N TYR A 274 10.63 -9.23 -9.92
CA TYR A 274 12.07 -9.28 -10.07
C TYR A 274 12.69 -7.97 -9.58
N ASN A 275 13.71 -8.07 -8.72
CA ASN A 275 14.48 -6.92 -8.26
C ASN A 275 15.97 -7.20 -8.51
N ASN A 276 16.70 -6.17 -8.90
CA ASN A 276 18.15 -6.20 -9.01
C ASN A 276 18.71 -4.87 -8.51
N VAL A 277 19.78 -4.95 -7.73
CA VAL A 277 20.57 -3.78 -7.31
C VAL A 277 22.04 -4.15 -7.37
N ASP A 278 22.88 -3.25 -7.87
CA ASP A 278 24.33 -3.43 -7.90
C ASP A 278 24.97 -3.06 -6.55
N THR A 279 26.14 -3.60 -6.30
CA THR A 279 26.92 -3.23 -5.12
C THR A 279 27.43 -1.79 -5.23
N TYR A 280 27.26 -0.99 -4.17
CA TYR A 280 27.75 0.38 -4.11
C TYR A 280 28.26 0.76 -2.72
N ALA A 281 29.17 1.74 -2.65
CA ALA A 281 29.64 2.32 -1.40
C ALA A 281 28.81 3.55 -1.05
N VAL A 282 28.48 3.71 0.24
CA VAL A 282 27.65 4.84 0.71
C VAL A 282 28.52 6.10 0.90
N ASP A 283 29.75 5.98 1.44
CA ASP A 283 30.59 7.15 1.71
C ASP A 283 32.07 6.91 1.37
N ASN A 284 32.77 6.11 2.12
CA ASN A 284 34.15 5.74 1.85
C ASN A 284 34.25 4.26 1.53
N PRO A 285 35.13 3.86 0.60
CA PRO A 285 35.27 2.45 0.28
C PRO A 285 35.86 1.69 1.48
N GLY A 286 34.97 1.03 2.22
CA GLY A 286 35.25 0.14 3.32
C GLY A 286 34.11 -0.85 3.51
N ASP A 287 34.40 -2.02 4.06
CA ASP A 287 33.42 -3.13 4.16
C ASP A 287 32.14 -2.75 4.90
N PHE A 288 32.19 -1.81 5.81
CA PHE A 288 31.04 -1.38 6.60
C PHE A 288 30.17 -0.31 5.93
N SER A 289 30.67 0.37 4.92
CA SER A 289 29.93 1.38 4.15
C SER A 289 29.45 0.86 2.79
N THR A 290 29.65 -0.41 2.51
CA THR A 290 29.26 -1.02 1.25
C THR A 290 27.89 -1.68 1.36
N VAL A 291 26.95 -1.31 0.48
CA VAL A 291 25.70 -2.02 0.25
C VAL A 291 25.95 -3.08 -0.81
N PHE A 292 25.77 -4.34 -0.45
CA PHE A 292 26.02 -5.46 -1.37
C PHE A 292 24.85 -5.65 -2.31
N GLY A 293 25.16 -5.77 -3.59
CA GLY A 293 24.18 -6.01 -4.63
C GLY A 293 23.41 -7.31 -4.43
N SER A 294 22.16 -7.30 -4.84
CA SER A 294 21.28 -8.46 -4.73
C SER A 294 20.39 -8.61 -5.95
N ARG A 295 19.99 -9.86 -6.21
CA ARG A 295 19.02 -10.25 -7.23
C ARG A 295 17.93 -11.08 -6.58
N VAL A 296 16.67 -10.67 -6.77
CA VAL A 296 15.52 -11.31 -6.13
C VAL A 296 14.48 -11.69 -7.18
N TRP A 297 13.98 -12.92 -7.08
CA TRP A 297 12.79 -13.40 -7.79
C TRP A 297 11.75 -13.81 -6.78
N ASN A 298 10.52 -13.40 -7.00
CA ASN A 298 9.37 -13.75 -6.17
C ASN A 298 8.21 -14.11 -7.10
N PHE A 299 7.67 -15.30 -6.91
CA PHE A 299 6.47 -15.78 -7.59
C PHE A 299 5.44 -16.20 -6.54
N LYS A 300 4.21 -15.78 -6.69
CA LYS A 300 3.08 -16.18 -5.83
C LYS A 300 1.86 -16.42 -6.68
N GLU A 301 1.16 -17.51 -6.36
CA GLU A 301 -0.11 -17.87 -6.94
C GLU A 301 -1.13 -18.13 -5.83
N ARG A 302 -2.33 -17.62 -6.01
CA ARG A 302 -3.49 -17.90 -5.17
C ARG A 302 -4.66 -18.29 -6.04
N LEU A 303 -5.22 -19.45 -5.79
CA LEU A 303 -6.39 -19.99 -6.46
C LEU A 303 -7.52 -20.12 -5.45
N ILE A 304 -8.71 -19.65 -5.80
CA ILE A 304 -9.90 -19.80 -4.99
C ILE A 304 -10.99 -20.44 -5.85
N TYR A 305 -11.61 -21.46 -5.30
CA TYR A 305 -12.76 -22.12 -5.91
C TYR A 305 -13.93 -22.17 -4.93
N ARG A 306 -15.08 -21.62 -5.35
CA ARG A 306 -16.32 -21.61 -4.58
C ARG A 306 -17.38 -22.47 -5.27
N PRO A 307 -17.36 -23.81 -5.06
CA PRO A 307 -18.37 -24.70 -5.66
C PRO A 307 -19.77 -24.38 -5.15
N LEU A 308 -19.87 -24.00 -3.87
CA LEU A 308 -21.09 -23.59 -3.18
C LEU A 308 -20.85 -22.25 -2.50
N GLU A 309 -21.89 -21.49 -2.18
CA GLU A 309 -21.80 -20.25 -1.40
C GLU A 309 -21.23 -20.48 0.01
N THR A 310 -21.48 -21.68 0.55
CA THR A 310 -21.04 -22.11 1.88
C THR A 310 -19.64 -22.73 1.89
N LEU A 311 -19.04 -23.05 0.73
CA LEU A 311 -17.75 -23.72 0.65
C LEU A 311 -16.75 -22.92 -0.20
N LYS A 312 -15.64 -22.50 0.44
CA LYS A 312 -14.50 -21.85 -0.20
C LYS A 312 -13.28 -22.76 -0.08
N LEU A 313 -12.70 -23.11 -1.21
CA LEU A 313 -11.43 -23.82 -1.31
C LEU A 313 -10.36 -22.84 -1.78
N THR A 314 -9.24 -22.79 -1.07
CA THR A 314 -8.11 -21.91 -1.41
C THR A 314 -6.86 -22.75 -1.58
N GLY A 315 -6.19 -22.61 -2.74
CA GLY A 315 -4.88 -23.15 -3.02
C GLY A 315 -3.85 -22.03 -3.10
N ARG A 316 -2.63 -22.28 -2.65
CA ARG A 316 -1.50 -21.34 -2.73
C ARG A 316 -0.24 -22.04 -3.18
N ALA A 317 0.58 -21.32 -3.94
CA ALA A 317 1.94 -21.72 -4.29
C ALA A 317 2.84 -20.49 -4.30
N GLY A 318 4.07 -20.65 -3.88
CA GLY A 318 5.06 -19.57 -3.88
C GLY A 318 6.47 -20.11 -4.12
N TYR A 319 7.24 -19.32 -4.83
CA TYR A 319 8.66 -19.52 -5.03
C TYR A 319 9.40 -18.21 -4.77
N TYR A 320 10.47 -18.30 -4.02
CA TYR A 320 11.36 -17.20 -3.69
C TYR A 320 12.79 -17.57 -3.96
N PHE A 321 13.53 -16.68 -4.60
CA PHE A 321 14.97 -16.81 -4.78
C PHE A 321 15.62 -15.45 -4.57
N ARG A 322 16.68 -15.41 -3.75
CA ARG A 322 17.54 -14.24 -3.60
C ARG A 322 19.01 -14.67 -3.66
N GLU A 323 19.77 -13.96 -4.44
CA GLU A 323 21.23 -14.03 -4.45
C GLU A 323 21.76 -12.68 -3.99
N ARG A 324 22.69 -12.67 -3.06
CA ARG A 324 23.33 -11.47 -2.55
C ARG A 324 24.84 -11.61 -2.60
N ASN A 325 25.50 -10.63 -3.22
CA ASN A 325 26.95 -10.56 -3.24
C ASN A 325 27.51 -10.23 -1.86
N LYS A 326 28.70 -10.69 -1.58
CA LYS A 326 29.46 -10.43 -0.36
C LYS A 326 30.93 -10.17 -0.69
N PRO A 327 31.74 -9.66 0.25
CA PRO A 327 33.19 -9.49 0.05
C PRO A 327 33.88 -10.82 -0.29
N GLY A 328 34.96 -10.73 -1.09
CA GLY A 328 35.82 -11.88 -1.37
C GLY A 328 35.23 -12.94 -2.30
N ASP A 329 34.48 -12.50 -3.30
CA ASP A 329 33.84 -13.39 -4.29
C ASP A 329 32.93 -14.46 -3.66
N THR A 330 32.27 -14.06 -2.58
CA THR A 330 31.29 -14.89 -1.88
C THR A 330 29.87 -14.42 -2.19
N GLN A 331 28.91 -15.35 -2.14
CA GLN A 331 27.49 -15.09 -2.39
C GLN A 331 26.65 -15.89 -1.40
N ASP A 332 25.61 -15.24 -0.87
CA ASP A 332 24.51 -15.93 -0.20
C ASP A 332 23.39 -16.18 -1.19
N ARG A 333 22.88 -17.40 -1.22
CA ARG A 333 21.68 -17.77 -1.96
C ARG A 333 20.59 -18.25 -1.02
N TYR A 334 19.43 -17.64 -1.18
CA TYR A 334 18.23 -17.96 -0.41
C TYR A 334 17.18 -18.53 -1.36
N ARG A 335 16.52 -19.60 -0.95
CA ARG A 335 15.43 -20.23 -1.69
C ARG A 335 14.26 -20.48 -0.76
N GLY A 336 13.08 -20.18 -1.21
CA GLY A 336 11.85 -20.46 -0.49
C GLY A 336 10.84 -21.14 -1.40
N PHE A 337 10.21 -22.18 -0.87
CA PHE A 337 9.04 -22.81 -1.47
C PHE A 337 7.92 -22.78 -0.45
N SER A 338 6.77 -22.31 -0.86
CA SER A 338 5.58 -22.30 -0.02
C SER A 338 4.39 -22.84 -0.78
N GLY A 339 3.48 -23.46 -0.06
CA GLY A 339 2.26 -23.96 -0.65
C GLY A 339 1.26 -24.44 0.39
N GLY A 340 0.03 -24.67 -0.05
CA GLY A 340 -0.99 -25.17 0.84
C GLY A 340 -2.37 -25.15 0.24
N MET A 341 -3.27 -25.82 0.93
CA MET A 341 -4.70 -25.87 0.63
C MET A 341 -5.50 -25.63 1.90
N LYS A 342 -6.58 -24.87 1.76
CA LYS A 342 -7.50 -24.54 2.86
C LYS A 342 -8.94 -24.71 2.37
N ALA A 343 -9.77 -25.32 3.19
CA ALA A 343 -11.21 -25.42 3.00
C ALA A 343 -11.93 -24.70 4.12
N ASN A 344 -12.80 -23.75 3.76
CA ASN A 344 -13.65 -23.04 4.71
C ASN A 344 -15.11 -23.43 4.39
N TYR A 345 -15.80 -24.00 5.36
CA TYR A 345 -17.22 -24.34 5.26
C TYR A 345 -18.04 -23.53 6.28
N THR A 346 -18.99 -22.75 5.77
CA THR A 346 -19.88 -21.91 6.59
C THR A 346 -21.20 -22.64 6.79
N PHE A 347 -21.49 -23.10 8.00
CA PHE A 347 -22.76 -23.74 8.36
C PHE A 347 -23.89 -22.72 8.49
N ASN A 348 -23.59 -21.58 9.13
CA ASN A 348 -24.49 -20.45 9.34
C ASN A 348 -23.67 -19.20 9.73
N ILE A 349 -24.35 -18.07 10.00
CA ILE A 349 -23.68 -16.77 10.31
C ILE A 349 -22.75 -16.86 11.54
N MET A 350 -23.02 -17.81 12.47
CA MET A 350 -22.25 -17.93 13.73
C MET A 350 -21.25 -19.08 13.73
N SER A 351 -21.30 -19.97 12.72
CA SER A 351 -20.54 -21.22 12.73
C SER A 351 -19.86 -21.47 11.39
N ASN A 352 -18.55 -21.58 11.44
CA ASN A 352 -17.72 -21.97 10.30
C ASN A 352 -16.72 -23.03 10.71
N LEU A 353 -16.29 -23.84 9.77
CA LEU A 353 -15.21 -24.81 9.91
C LEU A 353 -14.13 -24.46 8.93
N GLU A 354 -12.92 -24.31 9.42
CA GLU A 354 -11.72 -24.15 8.59
C GLU A 354 -10.83 -25.39 8.80
N VAL A 355 -10.43 -25.99 7.70
CA VAL A 355 -9.43 -27.08 7.68
C VAL A 355 -8.40 -26.75 6.63
N GLY A 356 -7.14 -26.81 7.00
CA GLY A 356 -6.08 -26.45 6.11
C GLY A 356 -4.76 -27.18 6.40
N TYR A 357 -3.94 -27.23 5.34
CA TYR A 357 -2.55 -27.63 5.42
C TYR A 357 -1.71 -26.66 4.62
N THR A 358 -0.69 -26.12 5.24
CA THR A 358 0.31 -25.28 4.59
C THR A 358 1.71 -25.73 4.93
N PHE A 359 2.63 -25.57 3.98
CA PHE A 359 4.06 -25.72 4.22
C PHE A 359 4.80 -24.48 3.73
N ASP A 360 5.89 -24.17 4.39
CA ASP A 360 6.82 -23.13 3.98
C ASP A 360 8.25 -23.63 4.24
N GLN A 361 9.06 -23.62 3.22
CA GLN A 361 10.48 -23.98 3.27
C GLN A 361 11.33 -22.76 2.95
N TYR A 362 12.40 -22.59 3.70
CA TYR A 362 13.36 -21.52 3.49
C TYR A 362 14.79 -22.05 3.69
N ASP A 363 15.57 -21.98 2.64
CA ASP A 363 16.94 -22.47 2.62
C ASP A 363 17.90 -21.31 2.37
N LYS A 364 19.01 -21.30 3.10
CA LYS A 364 20.16 -20.42 2.88
C LYS A 364 21.39 -21.28 2.59
N SER A 365 22.15 -20.90 1.57
CA SER A 365 23.42 -21.52 1.22
C SER A 365 24.46 -20.47 0.90
N ASP A 366 25.66 -20.61 1.41
CA ASP A 366 26.80 -19.77 1.08
C ASP A 366 27.57 -20.37 -0.10
N TYR A 367 28.02 -19.54 -1.01
CA TYR A 367 28.86 -19.89 -2.16
C TYR A 367 30.13 -19.07 -2.14
N GLN A 368 31.25 -19.72 -2.48
CA GLN A 368 32.52 -19.05 -2.70
C GLN A 368 33.08 -19.50 -4.06
N SER A 369 33.36 -18.51 -4.92
CA SER A 369 33.85 -18.78 -6.30
C SER A 369 33.02 -19.83 -7.03
N LEU A 370 31.66 -19.73 -6.93
CA LEU A 370 30.69 -20.69 -7.50
C LEU A 370 30.58 -22.05 -6.81
N TYR A 371 31.42 -22.36 -5.81
CA TYR A 371 31.33 -23.59 -5.06
C TYR A 371 30.48 -23.40 -3.80
N LYS A 372 29.59 -24.36 -3.54
CA LYS A 372 28.75 -24.36 -2.35
C LYS A 372 29.58 -24.64 -1.10
N ASN A 373 29.42 -23.86 -0.06
CA ASN A 373 30.01 -24.08 1.25
C ASN A 373 28.98 -24.73 2.17
N ASP A 374 29.02 -26.05 2.28
CA ASP A 374 28.04 -26.85 3.04
C ASP A 374 28.08 -26.60 4.56
N VAL A 375 29.14 -25.99 5.09
CA VAL A 375 29.28 -25.70 6.53
C VAL A 375 28.32 -24.62 7.02
N ARG A 376 27.83 -23.78 6.12
CA ARG A 376 26.94 -22.64 6.43
C ARG A 376 25.55 -22.79 5.85
N ASP A 377 25.18 -23.99 5.47
CA ASP A 377 23.82 -24.25 4.99
C ASP A 377 22.83 -24.22 6.14
N TYR A 378 21.70 -23.61 5.87
CA TYR A 378 20.58 -23.54 6.77
C TYR A 378 19.31 -23.92 6.03
N SER A 379 18.49 -24.77 6.60
CA SER A 379 17.17 -25.12 6.08
C SER A 379 16.14 -25.08 7.19
N ASN A 380 15.05 -24.41 6.95
CA ASN A 380 13.89 -24.40 7.82
C ASN A 380 12.65 -24.80 7.03
N VAL A 381 11.99 -25.86 7.51
CA VAL A 381 10.73 -26.32 6.93
C VAL A 381 9.66 -26.27 8.01
N GLN A 382 8.57 -25.60 7.72
CA GLN A 382 7.44 -25.49 8.61
C GLN A 382 6.20 -26.11 7.98
N HIS A 383 5.50 -26.92 8.75
CA HIS A 383 4.21 -27.50 8.39
C HIS A 383 3.15 -27.03 9.37
N ASN A 384 2.05 -26.51 8.87
CA ASN A 384 0.91 -26.10 9.68
C ASN A 384 -0.32 -26.91 9.27
N VAL A 385 -1.02 -27.43 10.26
CA VAL A 385 -2.32 -28.10 10.12
C VAL A 385 -3.28 -27.39 11.07
N HIS A 386 -4.45 -27.01 10.59
CA HIS A 386 -5.46 -26.30 11.37
C HIS A 386 -6.87 -26.64 10.90
#